data_3b10a4fd799005490a9081ee18de33ed
#
_entry.id   3b10a4fd799005490a9081ee18de33ed
#
_cell.length_a   1.000
_cell.length_b   1.000
_cell.length_c   1.000
_cell.angle_alpha   90.00
_cell.angle_beta   90.00
_cell.angle_gamma   90.00
#
_symmetry.space_group_name_H-M   'P 1'
#
loop_
_entity.id
_entity.type
_entity.pdbx_description
1 polymer ?
#
loop_
_entity_poly.entity_id
_entity_poly.type
_entity_poly.pdbx_seq_one_letter_code
_entity_poly.pdbx_strand_id
1 'polypeptide(L)'
;MLAISSIPLFGIYAAFGIAPQTVVEDIPVATVIEQLTLPQAPLASDLSTAATGQFWQTDIVRRDDTLSSLMARLNITNPDALSFLRTSPSASSLASQLIPGRSIQAQTTADGDLLTLEYPNGNATLLHVERTDSGYRAEIHDASLQTHSVLKTAEIKSSLFGATDEAGIPDAIAIQLAEIFSSDIDFHSDLRKGDRFVVVYEASYSNGELMKTGQVLAAEFVNDGKTYRAVRYRDPDGQVGYYTPEGRSLHKSFLRSPLEFTRIS
;
A
#
# COMPACT_ATOMS: atom_id res chain seq x y z
N MET A 1 -48.85 -17.22 82.79
CA MET A 1 -48.52 -15.98 82.06
C MET A 1 -47.71 -16.34 80.83
N LEU A 2 -48.33 -16.34 79.71
CA LEU A 2 -47.66 -16.61 78.40
C LEU A 2 -47.16 -15.32 77.81
N ALA A 3 -45.86 -15.21 77.54
CA ALA A 3 -45.27 -14.13 76.81
C ALA A 3 -45.19 -14.51 75.34
N ILE A 4 -45.94 -13.82 74.52
CA ILE A 4 -45.89 -13.96 73.02
C ILE A 4 -44.80 -13.06 72.50
N SER A 5 -43.73 -13.66 71.95
CA SER A 5 -42.66 -12.96 71.24
C SER A 5 -43.09 -12.84 69.80
N SER A 6 -43.29 -11.61 69.33
CA SER A 6 -43.55 -11.28 67.90
C SER A 6 -42.24 -11.13 67.14
N ILE A 7 -42.03 -12.02 66.19
CA ILE A 7 -40.92 -11.94 65.25
C ILE A 7 -41.41 -11.11 64.00
N PRO A 8 -40.75 -10.01 63.59
CA PRO A 8 -41.10 -9.33 62.38
C PRO A 8 -40.61 -10.13 61.20
N LEU A 9 -41.53 -10.51 60.30
CA LEU A 9 -41.27 -11.17 59.04
C LEU A 9 -40.80 -10.11 58.04
N PHE A 10 -39.48 -10.00 57.77
CA PHE A 10 -38.95 -9.22 56.65
C PHE A 10 -39.21 -9.98 55.37
N GLY A 11 -40.16 -9.51 54.60
CA GLY A 11 -40.41 -9.97 53.25
C GLY A 11 -39.29 -9.55 52.31
N ILE A 12 -38.56 -10.52 51.76
CA ILE A 12 -37.61 -10.29 50.68
C ILE A 12 -38.42 -10.19 49.40
N TYR A 13 -38.57 -8.97 48.88
CA TYR A 13 -39.05 -8.75 47.51
C TYR A 13 -37.91 -9.05 46.55
N ALA A 14 -37.92 -10.20 45.90
CA ALA A 14 -37.11 -10.47 44.75
C ALA A 14 -37.74 -9.75 43.54
N ALA A 15 -37.19 -8.62 43.14
CA ALA A 15 -37.53 -7.98 41.88
C ALA A 15 -36.97 -8.82 40.73
N PHE A 16 -37.79 -9.65 40.14
CA PHE A 16 -37.47 -10.27 38.86
C PHE A 16 -37.59 -9.17 37.80
N GLY A 17 -36.45 -8.64 37.37
CA GLY A 17 -36.39 -7.79 36.21
C GLY A 17 -36.81 -8.58 34.98
N ILE A 18 -38.00 -8.30 34.47
CA ILE A 18 -38.43 -8.80 33.15
C ILE A 18 -37.57 -8.08 32.14
N ALA A 19 -36.57 -8.77 31.56
CA ALA A 19 -35.84 -8.28 30.43
C ALA A 19 -36.84 -8.03 29.28
N PRO A 20 -36.79 -6.88 28.61
CA PRO A 20 -37.65 -6.66 27.47
C PRO A 20 -37.34 -7.73 26.42
N GLN A 21 -38.31 -8.55 26.09
CA GLN A 21 -38.21 -9.45 24.95
C GLN A 21 -38.12 -8.58 23.71
N THR A 22 -36.93 -8.52 23.13
CA THR A 22 -36.75 -7.97 21.79
C THR A 22 -37.52 -8.92 20.87
N VAL A 23 -38.67 -8.47 20.42
CA VAL A 23 -39.38 -9.13 19.33
C VAL A 23 -38.46 -8.95 18.12
N VAL A 24 -37.77 -10.03 17.76
CA VAL A 24 -37.08 -10.07 16.46
C VAL A 24 -38.19 -10.08 15.44
N GLU A 25 -38.44 -8.93 14.85
CA GLU A 25 -39.36 -8.81 13.73
C GLU A 25 -38.77 -9.69 12.63
N ASP A 26 -39.47 -10.75 12.27
CA ASP A 26 -39.09 -11.63 11.16
C ASP A 26 -39.01 -10.78 9.90
N ILE A 27 -37.83 -10.35 9.54
CA ILE A 27 -37.59 -9.70 8.24
C ILE A 27 -37.82 -10.77 7.19
N PRO A 28 -38.84 -10.64 6.33
CA PRO A 28 -39.07 -11.64 5.32
C PRO A 28 -37.89 -11.68 4.36
N VAL A 29 -37.08 -12.71 4.47
CA VAL A 29 -35.99 -12.97 3.54
C VAL A 29 -36.59 -13.46 2.24
N ALA A 30 -36.76 -12.58 1.28
CA ALA A 30 -37.11 -12.97 -0.07
C ALA A 30 -35.88 -13.53 -0.76
N THR A 31 -35.85 -14.83 -0.99
CA THR A 31 -34.82 -15.45 -1.82
C THR A 31 -35.12 -15.09 -3.28
N VAL A 32 -34.40 -14.10 -3.83
CA VAL A 32 -34.44 -13.81 -5.26
C VAL A 32 -33.47 -14.77 -5.94
N ILE A 33 -34.02 -15.76 -6.65
CA ILE A 33 -33.21 -16.59 -7.54
C ILE A 33 -33.14 -15.85 -8.87
N GLU A 34 -32.05 -15.09 -9.06
CA GLU A 34 -31.73 -14.51 -10.35
C GLU A 34 -30.99 -15.55 -11.20
N GLN A 35 -31.61 -15.94 -12.30
CA GLN A 35 -30.91 -16.79 -13.28
C GLN A 35 -29.84 -15.96 -13.94
N LEU A 36 -28.59 -16.13 -13.46
CA LEU A 36 -27.44 -15.57 -14.14
C LEU A 36 -27.29 -16.27 -15.49
N THR A 37 -27.65 -15.60 -16.57
CA THR A 37 -27.32 -16.06 -17.91
C THR A 37 -25.82 -15.90 -18.07
N LEU A 38 -25.06 -16.96 -17.81
CA LEU A 38 -23.65 -16.98 -18.12
C LEU A 38 -23.46 -16.69 -19.59
N PRO A 39 -22.58 -15.76 -19.99
CA PRO A 39 -22.21 -15.63 -21.39
C PRO A 39 -21.82 -17.02 -21.90
N GLN A 40 -22.39 -17.43 -23.01
CA GLN A 40 -21.96 -18.70 -23.63
C GLN A 40 -20.44 -18.62 -23.78
N ALA A 41 -19.74 -19.57 -23.15
CA ALA A 41 -18.32 -19.72 -23.39
C ALA A 41 -18.09 -19.75 -24.90
N PRO A 42 -17.11 -19.02 -25.41
CA PRO A 42 -16.80 -19.02 -26.83
C PRO A 42 -16.67 -20.48 -27.30
N LEU A 43 -17.35 -20.81 -28.38
CA LEU A 43 -17.32 -22.14 -28.96
C LEU A 43 -15.85 -22.56 -29.12
N ALA A 44 -15.60 -23.88 -29.03
CA ALA A 44 -14.26 -24.46 -29.08
C ALA A 44 -13.41 -24.05 -30.32
N SER A 45 -14.00 -23.39 -31.31
CA SER A 45 -13.29 -22.76 -32.42
C SER A 45 -12.46 -21.55 -31.99
N ASP A 46 -12.83 -20.83 -30.90
CA ASP A 46 -12.03 -19.69 -30.40
C ASP A 46 -10.93 -20.17 -29.43
N LEU A 47 -11.04 -21.38 -28.90
CA LEU A 47 -9.98 -22.04 -28.14
C LEU A 47 -8.81 -22.48 -29.03
N SER A 48 -8.97 -22.57 -30.32
CA SER A 48 -7.86 -22.91 -31.21
C SER A 48 -6.93 -21.72 -31.47
N THR A 49 -7.34 -20.51 -31.16
CA THR A 49 -6.45 -19.34 -31.10
C THR A 49 -5.65 -19.29 -29.78
N ALA A 50 -6.12 -19.90 -28.71
CA ALA A 50 -5.34 -20.16 -27.49
C ALA A 50 -4.26 -21.25 -27.68
N ALA A 51 -4.30 -21.98 -28.83
CA ALA A 51 -3.29 -22.98 -29.17
C ALA A 51 -1.98 -22.42 -29.74
N THR A 52 -1.75 -21.12 -29.68
CA THR A 52 -0.42 -20.57 -30.00
C THR A 52 0.63 -20.84 -28.92
N GLY A 53 0.28 -21.59 -27.87
CA GLY A 53 1.24 -21.99 -26.83
C GLY A 53 1.97 -20.84 -26.17
N GLN A 54 1.30 -19.69 -26.05
CA GLN A 54 1.87 -18.49 -25.41
C GLN A 54 1.27 -18.34 -24.02
N PHE A 55 2.13 -18.18 -23.03
CA PHE A 55 1.74 -18.15 -21.62
C PHE A 55 2.26 -16.90 -20.96
N TRP A 56 1.37 -16.14 -20.29
CA TRP A 56 1.76 -15.09 -19.38
C TRP A 56 2.13 -15.68 -18.02
N GLN A 57 3.28 -15.31 -17.54
CA GLN A 57 3.79 -15.69 -16.22
C GLN A 57 4.16 -14.44 -15.46
N THR A 58 3.83 -14.42 -14.17
CA THR A 58 4.21 -13.34 -13.26
C THR A 58 4.91 -13.97 -12.08
N ASP A 59 6.05 -13.41 -11.70
CA ASP A 59 6.77 -13.81 -10.49
C ASP A 59 7.25 -12.57 -9.73
N ILE A 60 7.63 -12.76 -8.47
CA ILE A 60 8.14 -11.71 -7.61
C ILE A 60 9.63 -11.93 -7.41
N VAL A 61 10.40 -10.88 -7.59
CA VAL A 61 11.84 -10.88 -7.30
C VAL A 61 12.07 -11.16 -5.81
N ARG A 62 12.89 -12.17 -5.51
CA ARG A 62 13.27 -12.54 -4.15
C ARG A 62 14.61 -11.92 -3.77
N ARG A 63 14.92 -11.88 -2.47
CA ARG A 63 16.10 -11.20 -1.95
C ARG A 63 17.43 -11.76 -2.50
N ASP A 64 17.48 -13.07 -2.80
CA ASP A 64 18.70 -13.76 -3.26
C ASP A 64 18.62 -14.12 -4.76
N ASP A 65 17.72 -13.48 -5.51
CA ASP A 65 17.60 -13.77 -6.92
C ASP A 65 18.76 -13.26 -7.74
N THR A 66 19.13 -14.08 -8.68
CA THR A 66 19.95 -13.73 -9.84
C THR A 66 19.05 -13.65 -11.06
N LEU A 67 19.51 -12.94 -12.10
CA LEU A 67 18.79 -12.94 -13.38
C LEU A 67 18.50 -14.38 -13.87
N SER A 68 19.46 -15.29 -13.70
CA SER A 68 19.29 -16.67 -14.15
C SER A 68 18.24 -17.44 -13.37
N SER A 69 18.18 -17.29 -12.03
CA SER A 69 17.18 -17.97 -11.21
C SER A 69 15.77 -17.44 -11.50
N LEU A 70 15.67 -16.14 -11.71
CA LEU A 70 14.40 -15.49 -12.05
C LEU A 70 13.88 -15.92 -13.43
N MET A 71 14.77 -15.93 -14.44
CA MET A 71 14.40 -16.38 -15.79
C MET A 71 13.99 -17.84 -15.82
N ALA A 72 14.65 -18.71 -15.06
CA ALA A 72 14.27 -20.12 -14.94
C ALA A 72 12.86 -20.29 -14.35
N ARG A 73 12.48 -19.48 -13.34
CA ARG A 73 11.13 -19.53 -12.77
C ARG A 73 10.06 -19.01 -13.72
N LEU A 74 10.42 -18.09 -14.61
CA LEU A 74 9.55 -17.60 -15.68
C LEU A 74 9.57 -18.49 -16.93
N ASN A 75 10.13 -19.72 -16.81
CA ASN A 75 10.27 -20.65 -17.92
C ASN A 75 10.97 -20.06 -19.17
N ILE A 76 11.89 -19.13 -18.98
CA ILE A 76 12.69 -18.52 -20.06
C ILE A 76 13.99 -19.33 -20.15
N THR A 77 14.08 -20.23 -21.11
CA THR A 77 15.22 -21.15 -21.28
C THR A 77 16.03 -20.87 -22.52
N ASN A 78 15.53 -20.05 -23.44
CA ASN A 78 16.21 -19.70 -24.69
C ASN A 78 17.56 -18.99 -24.42
N PRO A 79 18.69 -19.52 -24.91
CA PRO A 79 20.03 -18.94 -24.68
C PRO A 79 20.19 -17.52 -25.24
N ASP A 80 19.53 -17.23 -26.36
CA ASP A 80 19.62 -15.92 -27.02
C ASP A 80 18.95 -14.84 -26.18
N ALA A 81 17.76 -15.17 -25.58
CA ALA A 81 17.09 -14.30 -24.64
C ALA A 81 17.97 -13.99 -23.40
N LEU A 82 18.54 -15.05 -22.81
CA LEU A 82 19.40 -14.92 -21.65
C LEU A 82 20.68 -14.12 -21.94
N SER A 83 21.27 -14.33 -23.11
CA SER A 83 22.42 -13.57 -23.58
C SER A 83 22.07 -12.10 -23.75
N PHE A 84 20.96 -11.81 -24.43
CA PHE A 84 20.48 -10.45 -24.65
C PHE A 84 20.22 -9.71 -23.34
N LEU A 85 19.49 -10.31 -22.41
CA LEU A 85 19.18 -9.71 -21.11
C LEU A 85 20.44 -9.40 -20.26
N ARG A 86 21.53 -10.16 -20.47
CA ARG A 86 22.82 -9.94 -19.78
C ARG A 86 23.69 -8.89 -20.44
N THR A 87 23.69 -8.82 -21.75
CA THR A 87 24.71 -8.07 -22.51
C THR A 87 24.18 -6.77 -23.10
N SER A 88 22.85 -6.65 -23.30
CA SER A 88 22.25 -5.45 -23.86
C SER A 88 22.30 -4.29 -22.87
N PRO A 89 22.86 -3.14 -23.23
CA PRO A 89 22.87 -1.95 -22.39
C PRO A 89 21.46 -1.52 -21.93
N SER A 90 20.45 -1.66 -22.81
CA SER A 90 19.06 -1.30 -22.51
C SER A 90 18.40 -2.25 -21.50
N ALA A 91 18.79 -3.53 -21.49
CA ALA A 91 18.28 -4.53 -20.55
C ALA A 91 19.17 -4.68 -19.31
N SER A 92 20.35 -4.07 -19.27
CA SER A 92 21.32 -4.22 -18.18
C SER A 92 20.80 -3.78 -16.80
N SER A 93 19.82 -2.88 -16.78
CA SER A 93 19.13 -2.48 -15.55
C SER A 93 18.45 -3.67 -14.86
N LEU A 94 17.88 -4.61 -15.61
CA LEU A 94 17.31 -5.84 -15.06
C LEU A 94 18.36 -6.70 -14.38
N ALA A 95 19.55 -6.83 -14.99
CA ALA A 95 20.62 -7.65 -14.42
C ALA A 95 21.27 -7.03 -13.18
N SER A 96 21.32 -5.69 -13.10
CA SER A 96 22.02 -4.95 -12.04
C SER A 96 21.11 -4.43 -10.93
N GLN A 97 19.80 -4.35 -11.16
CA GLN A 97 18.84 -3.69 -10.29
C GLN A 97 17.60 -4.55 -10.01
N LEU A 98 17.82 -5.84 -9.74
CA LEU A 98 16.74 -6.68 -9.22
C LEU A 98 16.35 -6.19 -7.82
N ILE A 99 15.15 -5.63 -7.70
CA ILE A 99 14.65 -5.12 -6.43
C ILE A 99 13.71 -6.16 -5.82
N PRO A 100 14.06 -6.75 -4.65
CA PRO A 100 13.20 -7.70 -3.97
C PRO A 100 11.81 -7.12 -3.70
N GLY A 101 10.78 -7.94 -3.93
CA GLY A 101 9.38 -7.57 -3.78
C GLY A 101 8.72 -6.98 -5.03
N ARG A 102 9.50 -6.63 -6.07
CA ARG A 102 8.93 -6.20 -7.36
C ARG A 102 8.47 -7.38 -8.19
N SER A 103 7.37 -7.20 -8.88
CA SER A 103 6.86 -8.17 -9.84
C SER A 103 7.59 -8.05 -11.19
N ILE A 104 7.68 -9.17 -11.87
CA ILE A 104 8.15 -9.25 -13.25
C ILE A 104 7.13 -10.09 -14.03
N GLN A 105 6.80 -9.65 -15.22
CA GLN A 105 5.88 -10.35 -16.10
C GLN A 105 6.60 -10.76 -17.39
N ALA A 106 6.33 -11.97 -17.84
CA ALA A 106 6.86 -12.45 -19.09
C ALA A 106 5.81 -13.25 -19.85
N GLN A 107 5.81 -13.11 -21.16
CA GLN A 107 5.09 -13.97 -22.06
C GLN A 107 6.09 -14.91 -22.74
N THR A 108 5.86 -16.21 -22.61
CA THR A 108 6.74 -17.25 -23.17
C THR A 108 5.97 -18.23 -24.03
N THR A 109 6.69 -18.92 -24.92
CA THR A 109 6.16 -20.10 -25.60
C THR A 109 6.25 -21.33 -24.69
N ALA A 110 5.60 -22.42 -25.10
CA ALA A 110 5.71 -23.72 -24.43
C ALA A 110 7.15 -24.23 -24.38
N ASP A 111 7.97 -23.88 -25.37
CA ASP A 111 9.36 -24.31 -25.49
C ASP A 111 10.32 -23.42 -24.67
N GLY A 112 9.81 -22.40 -24.00
CA GLY A 112 10.61 -21.50 -23.16
C GLY A 112 11.28 -20.34 -23.91
N ASP A 113 10.78 -20.01 -25.10
CA ASP A 113 11.17 -18.80 -25.83
C ASP A 113 10.49 -17.58 -25.20
N LEU A 114 11.27 -16.55 -24.92
CA LEU A 114 10.75 -15.26 -24.51
C LEU A 114 10.10 -14.54 -25.69
N LEU A 115 8.86 -14.08 -25.51
CA LEU A 115 8.16 -13.22 -26.46
C LEU A 115 8.18 -11.76 -25.98
N THR A 116 7.77 -11.56 -24.74
CA THR A 116 7.72 -10.23 -24.11
C THR A 116 8.11 -10.34 -22.64
N LEU A 117 8.80 -9.34 -22.12
CA LEU A 117 9.10 -9.21 -20.70
C LEU A 117 8.89 -7.77 -20.26
N GLU A 118 8.22 -7.59 -19.12
CA GLU A 118 8.01 -6.30 -18.48
C GLU A 118 8.54 -6.32 -17.05
N TYR A 119 9.33 -5.31 -16.72
CA TYR A 119 9.89 -5.13 -15.38
C TYR A 119 9.88 -3.66 -14.97
N PRO A 120 9.36 -3.31 -13.78
CA PRO A 120 9.41 -1.96 -13.23
C PRO A 120 10.86 -1.54 -12.97
N ASN A 121 11.33 -0.53 -13.70
CA ASN A 121 12.73 -0.08 -13.68
C ASN A 121 13.00 1.08 -12.69
N GLY A 122 12.05 1.38 -11.78
CA GLY A 122 12.12 2.55 -10.91
C GLY A 122 11.61 3.84 -11.60
N ASN A 123 11.51 4.91 -10.83
CA ASN A 123 11.06 6.24 -11.30
C ASN A 123 9.80 6.24 -12.18
N ALA A 124 8.88 5.28 -11.95
CA ALA A 124 7.66 5.10 -12.72
C ALA A 124 7.91 4.75 -14.20
N THR A 125 8.99 4.05 -14.50
CA THR A 125 9.29 3.51 -15.84
C THR A 125 9.21 1.97 -15.83
N LEU A 126 8.93 1.42 -17.02
CA LEU A 126 8.91 -0.02 -17.28
C LEU A 126 9.99 -0.35 -18.31
N LEU A 127 10.82 -1.33 -18.01
CA LEU A 127 11.63 -2.01 -19.00
C LEU A 127 10.70 -2.95 -19.77
N HIS A 128 10.59 -2.77 -21.06
CA HIS A 128 9.87 -3.64 -21.98
C HIS A 128 10.88 -4.30 -22.90
N VAL A 129 10.86 -5.64 -22.94
CA VAL A 129 11.68 -6.43 -23.86
C VAL A 129 10.74 -7.22 -24.76
N GLU A 130 10.96 -7.18 -26.03
CA GLU A 130 10.18 -7.93 -27.02
C GLU A 130 11.06 -8.71 -28.00
N ARG A 131 10.53 -9.84 -28.47
CA ARG A 131 11.13 -10.60 -29.55
C ARG A 131 10.77 -9.93 -30.87
N THR A 132 11.77 -9.80 -31.74
CA THR A 132 11.64 -9.25 -33.10
C THR A 132 12.17 -10.29 -34.10
N ASP A 133 11.95 -10.05 -35.39
CA ASP A 133 12.50 -10.92 -36.45
C ASP A 133 14.03 -10.98 -36.45
N SER A 134 14.70 -9.95 -35.92
CA SER A 134 16.17 -9.85 -35.86
C SER A 134 16.77 -10.22 -34.48
N GLY A 135 15.96 -10.71 -33.53
CA GLY A 135 16.40 -11.04 -32.17
C GLY A 135 15.51 -10.37 -31.11
N TYR A 136 16.12 -9.68 -30.16
CA TYR A 136 15.41 -9.01 -29.06
C TYR A 136 15.65 -7.51 -29.10
N ARG A 137 14.64 -6.75 -28.69
CA ARG A 137 14.71 -5.30 -28.47
C ARG A 137 14.29 -4.99 -27.03
N ALA A 138 14.98 -4.05 -26.40
CA ALA A 138 14.62 -3.56 -25.07
C ALA A 138 14.46 -2.05 -25.10
N GLU A 139 13.37 -1.57 -24.56
CA GLU A 139 13.03 -0.15 -24.44
C GLU A 139 12.55 0.16 -23.03
N ILE A 140 12.77 1.40 -22.59
CA ILE A 140 12.25 1.89 -21.32
C ILE A 140 11.15 2.88 -21.64
N HIS A 141 9.95 2.59 -21.15
CA HIS A 141 8.77 3.44 -21.34
C HIS A 141 8.31 4.01 -20.00
N ASP A 142 7.63 5.15 -20.04
CA ASP A 142 6.90 5.63 -18.90
C ASP A 142 5.75 4.66 -18.57
N ALA A 143 5.63 4.28 -17.31
CA ALA A 143 4.53 3.43 -16.86
C ALA A 143 3.20 4.18 -16.97
N SER A 144 2.16 3.49 -17.44
CA SER A 144 0.80 4.02 -17.35
C SER A 144 0.35 4.01 -15.90
N LEU A 145 0.34 5.19 -15.27
CA LEU A 145 0.07 5.32 -13.85
C LEU A 145 -1.39 5.63 -13.58
N GLN A 146 -1.97 4.89 -12.65
CA GLN A 146 -3.25 5.19 -12.02
C GLN A 146 -2.99 5.68 -10.59
N THR A 147 -3.30 6.94 -10.33
CA THR A 147 -3.10 7.54 -9.00
C THR A 147 -4.38 7.44 -8.19
N HIS A 148 -4.24 6.88 -6.99
CA HIS A 148 -5.32 6.70 -6.02
C HIS A 148 -4.96 7.34 -4.69
N SER A 149 -5.99 7.79 -3.95
CA SER A 149 -5.84 8.15 -2.55
C SER A 149 -5.96 6.89 -1.70
N VAL A 150 -4.95 6.61 -0.91
CA VAL A 150 -4.87 5.43 -0.04
C VAL A 150 -4.99 5.89 1.40
N LEU A 151 -5.93 5.29 2.15
CA LEU A 151 -6.06 5.49 3.58
C LEU A 151 -5.43 4.30 4.32
N LYS A 152 -4.57 4.61 5.29
CA LYS A 152 -3.93 3.65 6.18
C LYS A 152 -4.00 4.13 7.62
N THR A 153 -3.97 3.18 8.54
CA THR A 153 -3.90 3.43 9.98
C THR A 153 -2.84 2.52 10.60
N ALA A 154 -2.16 3.00 11.61
CA ALA A 154 -1.21 2.19 12.37
C ALA A 154 -1.14 2.62 13.84
N GLU A 155 -0.68 1.71 14.68
CA GLU A 155 -0.42 1.91 16.11
C GLU A 155 1.08 1.82 16.38
N ILE A 156 1.59 2.75 17.17
CA ILE A 156 3.00 2.77 17.59
C ILE A 156 3.24 1.69 18.63
N LYS A 157 4.09 0.73 18.31
CA LYS A 157 4.59 -0.28 19.25
C LYS A 157 5.99 0.06 19.77
N SER A 158 6.83 0.63 18.92
CA SER A 158 8.22 1.00 19.23
C SER A 158 8.65 2.30 18.56
N SER A 159 8.36 2.48 17.28
CA SER A 159 8.75 3.64 16.49
C SER A 159 7.76 3.90 15.36
N LEU A 160 7.82 5.10 14.77
CA LEU A 160 7.02 5.46 13.60
C LEU A 160 7.32 4.53 12.42
N PHE A 161 8.59 4.31 12.08
CA PHE A 161 8.98 3.45 10.97
C PHE A 161 8.56 2.00 11.19
N GLY A 162 8.67 1.47 12.42
CA GLY A 162 8.17 0.13 12.72
C GLY A 162 6.66 -0.01 12.53
N ALA A 163 5.89 1.03 12.90
CA ALA A 163 4.44 1.03 12.71
C ALA A 163 4.05 1.17 11.23
N THR A 164 4.76 1.99 10.45
CA THR A 164 4.51 2.11 9.01
C THR A 164 4.86 0.84 8.26
N ASP A 165 5.97 0.17 8.60
CA ASP A 165 6.39 -1.10 8.01
C ASP A 165 5.34 -2.20 8.25
N GLU A 166 4.89 -2.38 9.50
CA GLU A 166 3.83 -3.33 9.83
C GLU A 166 2.51 -3.07 9.08
N ALA A 167 2.17 -1.80 8.83
CA ALA A 167 0.96 -1.40 8.12
C ALA A 167 1.11 -1.41 6.59
N GLY A 168 2.29 -1.72 6.06
CA GLY A 168 2.61 -1.63 4.64
C GLY A 168 2.48 -0.20 4.11
N ILE A 169 2.94 0.76 4.88
CA ILE A 169 3.01 2.19 4.52
C ILE A 169 4.44 2.48 4.08
N PRO A 170 4.66 3.06 2.89
CA PRO A 170 6.01 3.39 2.41
C PRO A 170 6.76 4.33 3.34
N ASP A 171 8.09 4.14 3.48
CA ASP A 171 8.97 5.00 4.30
C ASP A 171 8.88 6.48 3.94
N ALA A 172 8.67 6.80 2.66
CA ALA A 172 8.48 8.17 2.21
C ALA A 172 7.27 8.85 2.87
N ILE A 173 6.24 8.11 3.26
CA ILE A 173 5.08 8.61 3.99
C ILE A 173 5.41 8.78 5.48
N ALA A 174 6.21 7.86 6.07
CA ALA A 174 6.69 8.01 7.43
C ALA A 174 7.51 9.29 7.60
N ILE A 175 8.40 9.58 6.65
CA ILE A 175 9.20 10.81 6.63
C ILE A 175 8.29 12.04 6.54
N GLN A 176 7.32 12.05 5.63
CA GLN A 176 6.38 13.17 5.50
C GLN A 176 5.56 13.38 6.78
N LEU A 177 5.09 12.30 7.44
CA LEU A 177 4.37 12.40 8.72
C LEU A 177 5.25 13.03 9.80
N ALA A 178 6.51 12.59 9.89
CA ALA A 178 7.46 13.17 10.83
C ALA A 178 7.70 14.66 10.55
N GLU A 179 7.85 15.07 9.30
CA GLU A 179 8.01 16.46 8.89
C GLU A 179 6.77 17.31 9.20
N ILE A 180 5.57 16.81 8.87
CA ILE A 180 4.30 17.51 9.07
C ILE A 180 4.08 17.84 10.54
N PHE A 181 4.32 16.89 11.44
CA PHE A 181 4.05 17.05 12.86
C PHE A 181 5.28 17.41 13.69
N SER A 182 6.45 17.61 13.08
CA SER A 182 7.73 17.91 13.76
C SER A 182 7.68 19.13 14.68
N SER A 183 6.71 20.02 14.46
CA SER A 183 6.49 21.21 15.29
C SER A 183 5.80 20.92 16.61
N ASP A 184 5.06 19.82 16.68
CA ASP A 184 4.18 19.47 17.78
C ASP A 184 4.59 18.17 18.47
N ILE A 185 5.32 17.29 17.77
CA ILE A 185 5.73 15.96 18.25
C ILE A 185 7.22 15.75 17.93
N ASP A 186 8.02 15.45 18.93
CA ASP A 186 9.37 14.92 18.74
C ASP A 186 9.28 13.40 18.58
N PHE A 187 9.38 12.94 17.33
CA PHE A 187 9.27 11.52 16.99
C PHE A 187 10.39 10.64 17.56
N HIS A 188 11.43 11.24 18.12
CA HIS A 188 12.50 10.52 18.81
C HIS A 188 12.18 10.29 20.29
N SER A 189 11.57 11.26 20.97
CA SER A 189 11.40 11.26 22.43
C SER A 189 9.94 11.12 22.90
N ASP A 190 8.97 11.62 22.12
CA ASP A 190 7.59 11.79 22.58
C ASP A 190 6.67 10.61 22.27
N LEU A 191 7.10 9.72 21.36
CA LEU A 191 6.28 8.57 20.99
C LEU A 191 6.08 7.62 22.17
N ARG A 192 4.84 7.14 22.32
CA ARG A 192 4.44 6.15 23.33
C ARG A 192 3.81 4.94 22.65
N LYS A 193 4.00 3.80 23.27
CA LYS A 193 3.27 2.59 22.87
C LYS A 193 1.77 2.84 23.05
N GLY A 194 0.99 2.56 21.99
CA GLY A 194 -0.45 2.81 21.94
C GLY A 194 -0.82 4.14 21.25
N ASP A 195 0.16 5.00 20.94
CA ASP A 195 -0.08 6.11 20.02
C ASP A 195 -0.52 5.56 18.67
N ARG A 196 -1.32 6.31 17.96
CA ARG A 196 -1.86 5.86 16.68
C ARG A 196 -1.97 6.99 15.68
N PHE A 197 -1.96 6.63 14.42
CA PHE A 197 -2.19 7.60 13.37
C PHE A 197 -3.06 7.02 12.23
N VAL A 198 -3.71 7.94 11.55
CA VAL A 198 -4.40 7.70 10.27
C VAL A 198 -3.75 8.62 9.26
N VAL A 199 -3.48 8.10 8.07
CA VAL A 199 -2.91 8.88 6.97
C VAL A 199 -3.62 8.59 5.68
N VAL A 200 -3.89 9.65 4.92
CA VAL A 200 -4.35 9.59 3.52
C VAL A 200 -3.25 10.16 2.66
N TYR A 201 -2.82 9.39 1.67
CA TYR A 201 -1.74 9.79 0.76
C TYR A 201 -2.01 9.35 -0.67
N GLU A 202 -1.35 9.98 -1.62
CA GLU A 202 -1.40 9.59 -3.03
C GLU A 202 -0.44 8.43 -3.29
N ALA A 203 -0.91 7.44 -4.03
CA ALA A 203 -0.11 6.31 -4.49
C ALA A 203 -0.43 6.03 -5.95
N SER A 204 0.59 5.92 -6.77
CA SER A 204 0.44 5.66 -8.20
C SER A 204 0.85 4.23 -8.51
N TYR A 205 -0.04 3.51 -9.16
CA TYR A 205 0.10 2.10 -9.51
C TYR A 205 0.17 1.92 -11.01
N SER A 206 0.88 0.90 -11.44
CA SER A 206 0.83 0.35 -12.80
C SER A 206 0.69 -1.17 -12.71
N ASN A 207 -0.26 -1.75 -13.42
CA ASN A 207 -0.55 -3.19 -13.37
C ASN A 207 -0.73 -3.75 -11.95
N GLY A 208 -1.29 -2.94 -11.03
CA GLY A 208 -1.49 -3.33 -9.63
C GLY A 208 -0.26 -3.19 -8.72
N GLU A 209 0.89 -2.82 -9.25
CA GLU A 209 2.12 -2.57 -8.47
C GLU A 209 2.29 -1.10 -8.13
N LEU A 210 2.72 -0.81 -6.90
CA LEU A 210 3.05 0.55 -6.46
C LEU A 210 4.33 1.03 -7.15
N MET A 211 4.16 1.99 -8.07
CA MET A 211 5.27 2.57 -8.82
C MET A 211 5.82 3.84 -8.18
N LYS A 212 4.94 4.63 -7.57
CA LYS A 212 5.32 5.91 -6.98
C LYS A 212 4.46 6.23 -5.76
N THR A 213 5.11 6.67 -4.70
CA THR A 213 4.47 7.26 -3.52
C THR A 213 4.40 8.77 -3.70
N GLY A 214 3.21 9.33 -3.54
CA GLY A 214 2.95 10.76 -3.67
C GLY A 214 2.99 11.49 -2.32
N GLN A 215 2.14 12.52 -2.20
CA GLN A 215 2.10 13.38 -1.02
C GLN A 215 1.06 12.89 -0.01
N VAL A 216 1.31 13.13 1.26
CA VAL A 216 0.27 13.04 2.29
C VAL A 216 -0.80 14.10 1.99
N LEU A 217 -2.05 13.67 1.90
CA LEU A 217 -3.20 14.55 1.67
C LEU A 217 -3.83 15.03 2.97
N ALA A 218 -3.93 14.10 3.93
CA ALA A 218 -4.41 14.39 5.28
C ALA A 218 -3.81 13.38 6.26
N ALA A 219 -3.63 13.81 7.50
CA ALA A 219 -3.21 12.93 8.57
C ALA A 219 -3.81 13.34 9.91
N GLU A 220 -4.08 12.34 10.75
CA GLU A 220 -4.37 12.52 12.16
C GLU A 220 -3.38 11.67 12.97
N PHE A 221 -2.78 12.28 13.99
CA PHE A 221 -1.87 11.60 14.91
C PHE A 221 -2.37 11.80 16.34
N VAL A 222 -2.52 10.71 17.09
CA VAL A 222 -2.85 10.73 18.51
C VAL A 222 -1.60 10.34 19.28
N ASN A 223 -1.01 11.29 19.98
CA ASN A 223 0.17 11.10 20.81
C ASN A 223 -0.15 11.51 22.24
N ASP A 224 0.09 10.60 23.19
CA ASP A 224 -0.20 10.77 24.61
C ASP A 224 -1.63 11.31 24.87
N GLY A 225 -2.62 10.76 24.15
CA GLY A 225 -4.02 11.17 24.23
C GLY A 225 -4.38 12.48 23.53
N LYS A 226 -3.42 13.25 23.04
CA LYS A 226 -3.64 14.49 22.30
C LYS A 226 -3.71 14.23 20.80
N THR A 227 -4.72 14.80 20.15
CA THR A 227 -4.94 14.63 18.71
C THR A 227 -4.40 15.82 17.93
N TYR A 228 -3.59 15.53 16.92
CA TYR A 228 -3.05 16.47 15.96
C TYR A 228 -3.60 16.14 14.58
N ARG A 229 -3.98 17.15 13.81
CA ARG A 229 -4.55 16.99 12.49
C ARG A 229 -3.85 17.87 11.48
N ALA A 230 -3.63 17.33 10.29
CA ALA A 230 -3.02 18.02 9.18
C ALA A 230 -3.80 17.76 7.90
N VAL A 231 -4.03 18.79 7.12
CA VAL A 231 -4.62 18.70 5.78
C VAL A 231 -3.72 19.46 4.82
N ARG A 232 -3.40 18.84 3.70
CA ARG A 232 -2.67 19.49 2.61
C ARG A 232 -3.60 20.43 1.87
N TYR A 233 -3.24 21.70 1.80
CA TYR A 233 -4.05 22.72 1.17
C TYR A 233 -3.19 23.63 0.30
N ARG A 234 -3.76 24.11 -0.79
CA ARG A 234 -3.17 25.14 -1.64
C ARG A 234 -3.84 26.46 -1.28
N ASP A 235 -3.08 27.40 -0.78
CA ASP A 235 -3.58 28.70 -0.43
C ASP A 235 -3.95 29.56 -1.68
N PRO A 236 -4.61 30.71 -1.52
CA PRO A 236 -4.97 31.60 -2.62
C PRO A 236 -3.76 32.13 -3.40
N ASP A 237 -2.58 32.21 -2.78
CA ASP A 237 -1.33 32.64 -3.38
C ASP A 237 -0.65 31.49 -4.16
N GLY A 238 -1.26 30.30 -4.17
CA GLY A 238 -0.79 29.13 -4.89
C GLY A 238 0.25 28.31 -4.13
N GLN A 239 0.60 28.67 -2.88
CA GLN A 239 1.51 27.89 -2.06
C GLN A 239 0.80 26.66 -1.50
N VAL A 240 1.51 25.53 -1.48
CA VAL A 240 0.99 24.29 -0.93
C VAL A 240 1.66 24.03 0.40
N GLY A 241 0.85 23.80 1.43
CA GLY A 241 1.32 23.55 2.79
C GLY A 241 0.39 22.63 3.54
N TYR A 242 0.75 22.33 4.79
CA TYR A 242 -0.09 21.61 5.72
C TYR A 242 -0.66 22.54 6.77
N TYR A 243 -1.94 22.39 7.03
CA TYR A 243 -2.71 23.24 7.91
C TYR A 243 -3.56 22.41 8.86
N THR A 244 -3.82 22.94 10.06
CA THR A 244 -4.85 22.35 10.93
C THR A 244 -6.24 22.57 10.33
N PRO A 245 -7.29 21.85 10.78
CA PRO A 245 -8.67 22.09 10.33
C PRO A 245 -9.13 23.54 10.55
N GLU A 246 -8.56 24.24 11.52
CA GLU A 246 -8.86 25.65 11.83
C GLU A 246 -8.07 26.63 10.94
N GLY A 247 -7.28 26.13 9.99
CA GLY A 247 -6.50 26.95 9.04
C GLY A 247 -5.15 27.46 9.56
N ARG A 248 -4.68 26.98 10.72
CA ARG A 248 -3.33 27.33 11.21
C ARG A 248 -2.30 26.53 10.44
N SER A 249 -1.30 27.20 9.86
CA SER A 249 -0.16 26.55 9.20
C SER A 249 0.65 25.72 10.20
N LEU A 250 0.97 24.48 9.80
CA LEU A 250 1.86 23.57 10.52
C LEU A 250 3.32 23.79 10.13
N HIS A 251 3.56 24.56 9.07
CA HIS A 251 4.89 24.97 8.69
C HIS A 251 5.37 26.05 9.64
N LYS A 252 6.20 25.70 10.61
CA LYS A 252 6.97 26.72 11.35
C LYS A 252 7.91 27.37 10.35
N SER A 253 7.73 28.66 10.10
CA SER A 253 8.79 29.49 9.56
C SER A 253 9.96 29.36 10.54
N PHE A 254 10.89 28.47 10.26
CA PHE A 254 12.19 28.55 10.91
C PHE A 254 12.74 29.92 10.51
N LEU A 255 12.68 30.85 11.42
CA LEU A 255 13.61 31.96 11.41
C LEU A 255 14.99 31.29 11.41
N ARG A 256 15.58 31.15 10.23
CA ARG A 256 17.02 30.96 10.13
C ARG A 256 17.62 32.17 10.83
N SER A 257 17.87 32.02 12.12
CA SER A 257 18.85 32.89 12.78
C SER A 257 20.15 32.60 12.02
N PRO A 258 20.72 33.56 11.30
CA PRO A 258 22.04 33.37 10.76
C PRO A 258 22.97 33.26 11.98
N LEU A 259 23.36 32.04 12.32
CA LEU A 259 24.54 31.82 13.13
C LEU A 259 25.70 32.32 12.29
N GLU A 260 26.06 33.56 12.44
CA GLU A 260 27.39 34.04 12.06
C GLU A 260 28.39 33.22 12.89
N PHE A 261 28.98 32.23 12.21
CA PHE A 261 30.15 31.55 12.75
C PHE A 261 31.27 32.58 12.79
N THR A 262 31.38 33.31 13.90
CA THR A 262 32.58 34.13 14.20
C THR A 262 33.71 33.12 14.40
N ARG A 263 34.59 33.08 13.41
CA ARG A 263 35.84 32.30 13.46
C ARG A 263 36.67 32.92 14.56
N ILE A 264 36.82 32.24 15.69
CA ILE A 264 37.80 32.62 16.74
C ILE A 264 39.14 32.13 16.21
N SER A 265 40.03 33.11 15.93
CA SER A 265 41.45 32.90 15.62
C SER A 265 42.23 32.58 16.90
#